data_bab34f476de5f8ef775db5bf8dbc5019
#
_entry.id   bab34f476de5f8ef775db5bf8dbc5019
#
_cell.length_a   1.000
_cell.length_b   1.000
_cell.length_c   1.000
_cell.angle_alpha   90.00
_cell.angle_beta   90.00
_cell.angle_gamma   90.00
#
_symmetry.space_group_name_H-M   'P 1'
#
loop_
_entity.id
_entity.type
_entity.pdbx_description
1 polymer ?
#
loop_
_entity_poly.entity_id
_entity_poly.type
_entity_poly.pdbx_seq_one_letter_code
_entity_poly.pdbx_strand_id
1 'polypeptide(L)'
;MNEVINVSRISNREFLETYAQPGRVGLVGGTTWIEKVIRRAERHLDAEEQWSLWSHTTLFEGKRVDGHHWVIESDLQIHRKHMQLGVQENRIAKYYNEEMFPNLAVLDFGLSDKQFAAVLGEGLRMVALHAVYSLRELVGAAFALRHQRFRSQRNLLARRKSMYCSGFVQYVFARGGVDLVPGVHASHGSPEDISRTAVPHTIYVIQRQSTME
;
A
#
# COMPACT_ATOMS: atom_id res chain seq x y z
N MET A 1 4.15 12.92 16.49
CA MET A 1 3.42 13.98 15.75
C MET A 1 3.59 13.62 14.28
N ASN A 2 2.52 13.61 13.50
CA ASN A 2 2.63 13.32 12.07
C ASN A 2 2.96 14.62 11.34
N GLU A 3 3.97 14.56 10.46
CA GLU A 3 4.40 15.68 9.65
C GLU A 3 3.98 15.45 8.21
N VAL A 4 3.32 16.42 7.57
CA VAL A 4 2.89 16.34 6.18
C VAL A 4 3.69 17.33 5.34
N ILE A 5 4.42 16.80 4.35
CA ILE A 5 5.25 17.58 3.43
C ILE A 5 4.65 17.48 2.03
N ASN A 6 4.00 18.55 1.60
CA ASN A 6 3.45 18.63 0.24
C ASN A 6 4.55 19.00 -0.76
N VAL A 7 4.77 18.12 -1.71
CA VAL A 7 5.77 18.26 -2.76
C VAL A 7 5.08 18.65 -4.06
N SER A 8 5.60 19.63 -4.77
CA SER A 8 5.03 20.12 -6.02
C SER A 8 6.13 20.43 -7.04
N ARG A 9 5.75 20.58 -8.31
CA ARG A 9 6.63 20.97 -9.41
C ARG A 9 7.77 20.01 -9.75
N ILE A 10 7.61 18.73 -9.38
CA ILE A 10 8.52 17.66 -9.79
C ILE A 10 7.72 16.52 -10.41
N SER A 11 8.39 15.69 -11.20
CA SER A 11 7.80 14.50 -11.81
C SER A 11 7.60 13.39 -10.78
N ASN A 12 6.74 12.39 -11.09
CA ASN A 12 6.62 11.18 -10.29
C ASN A 12 7.97 10.46 -10.16
N ARG A 13 8.76 10.48 -11.22
CA ARG A 13 10.11 9.89 -11.21
C ARG A 13 10.99 10.57 -10.16
N GLU A 14 11.13 11.89 -10.22
CA GLU A 14 11.94 12.65 -9.27
C GLU A 14 11.44 12.50 -7.84
N PHE A 15 10.12 12.52 -7.64
CA PHE A 15 9.51 12.30 -6.34
C PHE A 15 9.89 10.95 -5.76
N LEU A 16 9.70 9.89 -6.52
CA LEU A 16 9.97 8.54 -6.06
C LEU A 16 11.48 8.27 -5.91
N GLU A 17 12.31 8.73 -6.84
CA GLU A 17 13.78 8.58 -6.72
C GLU A 17 14.35 9.32 -5.50
N THR A 18 13.69 10.38 -5.04
CA THR A 18 14.08 11.16 -3.86
C THR A 18 13.58 10.54 -2.56
N TYR A 19 12.30 10.21 -2.48
CA TYR A 19 11.65 9.87 -1.21
C TYR A 19 11.46 8.36 -0.99
N ALA A 20 11.46 7.52 -2.02
CA ALA A 20 11.24 6.08 -1.91
C ALA A 20 12.47 5.34 -1.35
N GLN A 21 12.82 5.64 -0.11
CA GLN A 21 13.94 5.00 0.58
C GLN A 21 13.53 3.62 1.14
N PRO A 22 14.50 2.71 1.36
CA PRO A 22 14.22 1.36 1.89
C PRO A 22 13.46 1.40 3.21
N GLY A 23 12.45 0.53 3.34
CA GLY A 23 11.62 0.40 4.53
C GLY A 23 10.48 1.41 4.66
N ARG A 24 10.40 2.40 3.77
CA ARG A 24 9.26 3.32 3.70
C ARG A 24 8.08 2.67 3.00
N VAL A 25 6.88 3.20 3.27
CA VAL A 25 5.63 2.75 2.65
C VAL A 25 5.22 3.72 1.55
N GLY A 26 4.86 3.21 0.38
CA GLY A 26 4.25 3.97 -0.70
C GLY A 26 2.74 3.86 -0.68
N LEU A 27 2.06 4.98 -0.92
CA LEU A 27 0.64 5.03 -1.25
C LEU A 27 0.50 5.52 -2.70
N VAL A 28 -0.35 4.86 -3.45
CA VAL A 28 -0.59 5.15 -4.87
C VAL A 28 -2.07 5.39 -5.10
N GLY A 29 -2.38 6.52 -5.73
CA GLY A 29 -3.72 6.85 -6.22
C GLY A 29 -3.76 6.73 -7.74
N GLY A 30 -4.26 5.61 -8.23
CA GLY A 30 -4.35 5.35 -9.66
C GLY A 30 -5.70 5.70 -10.28
N THR A 31 -5.74 5.70 -11.60
CA THR A 31 -6.91 6.10 -12.40
C THR A 31 -7.61 4.94 -13.10
N THR A 32 -7.09 3.71 -13.00
CA THR A 32 -7.71 2.54 -13.62
C THR A 32 -9.09 2.23 -13.02
N TRP A 33 -9.91 1.48 -13.74
CA TRP A 33 -11.24 1.11 -13.26
C TRP A 33 -11.21 0.36 -11.90
N ILE A 34 -10.27 -0.57 -11.72
CA ILE A 34 -10.12 -1.34 -10.47
C ILE A 34 -9.75 -0.40 -9.32
N GLU A 35 -8.82 0.53 -9.55
CA GLU A 35 -8.37 1.51 -8.55
C GLU A 35 -9.50 2.46 -8.15
N LYS A 36 -10.32 2.90 -9.11
CA LYS A 36 -11.52 3.70 -8.80
C LYS A 36 -12.53 2.95 -7.92
N VAL A 37 -12.73 1.65 -8.16
CA VAL A 37 -13.61 0.81 -7.32
C VAL A 37 -13.08 0.69 -5.90
N ILE A 38 -11.77 0.51 -5.72
CA ILE A 38 -11.12 0.45 -4.40
C ILE A 38 -11.33 1.79 -3.67
N ARG A 39 -10.97 2.91 -4.30
CA ARG A 39 -11.12 4.27 -3.73
C ARG A 39 -12.57 4.56 -3.32
N ARG A 40 -13.53 4.15 -4.15
CA ARG A 40 -14.95 4.32 -3.83
C ARG A 40 -15.40 3.45 -2.64
N ALA A 41 -14.86 2.25 -2.51
CA ALA A 41 -15.20 1.37 -1.39
C ALA A 41 -14.69 1.91 -0.04
N GLU A 42 -13.64 2.73 -0.05
CA GLU A 42 -13.01 3.32 1.13
C GLU A 42 -13.67 4.62 1.62
N ARG A 43 -14.60 5.21 0.85
CA ARG A 43 -15.28 6.47 1.21
C ARG A 43 -15.93 6.45 2.60
N HIS A 44 -16.34 5.27 3.09
CA HIS A 44 -16.94 5.12 4.41
C HIS A 44 -15.96 5.32 5.58
N LEU A 45 -14.67 5.45 5.29
CA LEU A 45 -13.65 5.78 6.29
C LEU A 45 -13.54 7.28 6.53
N ASP A 46 -14.10 8.09 5.62
CA ASP A 46 -14.17 9.53 5.75
C ASP A 46 -15.49 9.99 6.36
N ALA A 47 -15.44 10.94 7.30
CA ALA A 47 -16.65 11.51 7.92
C ALA A 47 -17.54 12.25 6.92
N GLU A 48 -16.94 12.77 5.84
CA GLU A 48 -17.63 13.47 4.74
C GLU A 48 -17.98 12.53 3.58
N GLU A 49 -17.76 11.21 3.74
CA GLU A 49 -17.94 10.19 2.70
C GLU A 49 -17.20 10.48 1.38
N GLN A 50 -16.09 11.21 1.43
CA GLN A 50 -15.26 11.48 0.27
C GLN A 50 -14.54 10.21 -0.20
N TRP A 51 -14.23 10.15 -1.48
CA TRP A 51 -13.47 9.04 -2.03
C TRP A 51 -12.02 9.11 -1.55
N SER A 52 -11.46 7.95 -1.20
CA SER A 52 -10.03 7.85 -0.91
C SER A 52 -9.18 8.36 -2.08
N LEU A 53 -8.08 9.02 -1.78
CA LEU A 53 -7.05 9.33 -2.76
C LEU A 53 -6.25 8.09 -3.17
N TRP A 54 -6.26 7.06 -2.34
CA TRP A 54 -5.36 5.92 -2.43
C TRP A 54 -6.09 4.66 -2.90
N SER A 55 -5.41 3.87 -3.73
CA SER A 55 -5.92 2.60 -4.26
C SER A 55 -4.96 1.45 -4.02
N HIS A 56 -3.69 1.75 -3.71
CA HIS A 56 -2.65 0.74 -3.57
C HIS A 56 -1.57 1.15 -2.56
N THR A 57 -0.90 0.14 -1.98
CA THR A 57 0.25 0.34 -1.08
C THR A 57 1.42 -0.56 -1.46
N THR A 58 2.62 -0.06 -1.21
CA THR A 58 3.88 -0.75 -1.49
C THR A 58 4.86 -0.62 -0.34
N LEU A 59 5.81 -1.54 -0.23
CA LEU A 59 6.99 -1.42 0.63
C LEU A 59 8.20 -1.12 -0.26
N PHE A 60 8.90 0.01 -0.03
CA PHE A 60 10.09 0.33 -0.79
C PHE A 60 11.28 -0.53 -0.32
N GLU A 61 11.90 -1.21 -1.29
CA GLU A 61 13.11 -1.99 -1.05
C GLU A 61 14.37 -1.14 -1.22
N GLY A 62 14.31 -0.16 -2.12
CA GLY A 62 15.39 0.75 -2.42
C GLY A 62 16.09 0.47 -3.74
N LYS A 63 17.26 1.12 -3.93
CA LYS A 63 18.05 1.00 -5.14
C LYS A 63 18.96 -0.22 -5.08
N ARG A 64 18.88 -1.07 -6.11
CA ARG A 64 19.72 -2.26 -6.25
C ARG A 64 20.97 -1.99 -7.12
N VAL A 65 21.83 -2.98 -7.19
CA VAL A 65 23.09 -2.93 -7.99
C VAL A 65 22.86 -2.71 -9.49
N ASP A 66 21.67 -3.04 -10.00
CA ASP A 66 21.24 -2.76 -11.38
C ASP A 66 20.93 -1.28 -11.63
N GLY A 67 21.05 -0.43 -10.60
CA GLY A 67 20.77 0.99 -10.66
C GLY A 67 19.30 1.36 -10.59
N HIS A 68 18.38 0.40 -10.50
CA HIS A 68 16.94 0.64 -10.41
C HIS A 68 16.45 0.59 -8.97
N HIS A 69 15.40 1.37 -8.68
CA HIS A 69 14.66 1.29 -7.42
C HIS A 69 13.58 0.21 -7.52
N TRP A 70 13.42 -0.56 -6.46
CA TRP A 70 12.50 -1.68 -6.37
C TRP A 70 11.50 -1.52 -5.22
N VAL A 71 10.35 -2.15 -5.39
CA VAL A 71 9.27 -2.25 -4.40
C VAL A 71 8.87 -3.70 -4.22
N ILE A 72 8.44 -4.03 -3.01
CA ILE A 72 7.71 -5.27 -2.71
C ILE A 72 6.26 -4.89 -2.52
N GLU A 73 5.37 -5.57 -3.22
CA GLU A 73 3.95 -5.27 -3.20
C GLU A 73 3.10 -6.52 -3.44
N SER A 74 1.89 -6.54 -2.90
CA SER A 74 0.90 -7.54 -3.29
C SER A 74 0.02 -6.96 -4.38
N ASP A 75 0.20 -7.41 -5.60
CA ASP A 75 -0.41 -6.82 -6.79
C ASP A 75 -1.12 -7.86 -7.64
N LEU A 76 -2.06 -7.37 -8.46
CA LEU A 76 -2.76 -8.09 -9.50
C LEU A 76 -2.20 -7.67 -10.85
N GLN A 77 -1.29 -8.46 -11.41
CA GLN A 77 -0.81 -8.23 -12.78
C GLN A 77 -1.54 -9.14 -13.76
N ILE A 78 -2.23 -8.50 -14.70
CA ILE A 78 -2.89 -9.21 -15.80
C ILE A 78 -2.05 -9.00 -17.07
N HIS A 79 -1.22 -9.97 -17.40
CA HIS A 79 -0.49 -9.98 -18.67
C HIS A 79 -1.11 -11.00 -19.60
N ARG A 80 -1.49 -10.54 -20.80
CA ARG A 80 -2.10 -11.24 -21.99
C ARG A 80 -2.53 -12.70 -21.85
N LYS A 81 -1.84 -13.57 -21.10
CA LYS A 81 -2.18 -14.99 -20.86
C LYS A 81 -1.82 -15.49 -19.46
N HIS A 82 -1.21 -14.64 -18.62
CA HIS A 82 -0.80 -15.01 -17.27
C HIS A 82 -1.33 -13.97 -16.27
N MET A 83 -2.07 -14.44 -15.29
CA MET A 83 -2.51 -13.65 -14.15
C MET A 83 -1.53 -13.94 -13.00
N GLN A 84 -0.73 -12.97 -12.64
CA GLN A 84 0.17 -13.07 -11.50
C GLN A 84 -0.48 -12.33 -10.33
N LEU A 85 -0.83 -13.09 -9.30
CA LEU A 85 -1.49 -12.59 -8.09
C LEU A 85 -0.61 -12.90 -6.90
N GLY A 86 -0.21 -11.91 -6.14
CA GLY A 86 0.51 -12.14 -4.90
C GLY A 86 1.60 -11.13 -4.62
N VAL A 87 2.39 -11.46 -3.58
CA VAL A 87 3.54 -10.65 -3.18
C VAL A 87 4.67 -10.87 -4.18
N GLN A 88 5.11 -9.77 -4.76
CA GLN A 88 6.12 -9.75 -5.83
C GLN A 88 7.00 -8.50 -5.75
N GLU A 89 8.14 -8.56 -6.40
CA GLU A 89 9.02 -7.42 -6.58
C GLU A 89 8.77 -6.77 -7.94
N ASN A 90 8.66 -5.45 -7.94
CA ASN A 90 8.50 -4.66 -9.15
C ASN A 90 9.46 -3.46 -9.15
N ARG A 91 9.80 -2.99 -10.36
CA ARG A 91 10.53 -1.72 -10.48
C ARG A 91 9.59 -0.56 -10.18
N ILE A 92 10.05 0.41 -9.39
CA ILE A 92 9.31 1.62 -9.05
C ILE A 92 8.91 2.43 -10.29
N ALA A 93 9.64 2.25 -11.41
CA ALA A 93 9.36 2.90 -12.68
C ALA A 93 7.94 2.68 -13.21
N LYS A 94 7.22 1.61 -12.76
CA LYS A 94 5.80 1.40 -13.11
C LYS A 94 4.92 2.58 -12.69
N TYR A 95 5.33 3.35 -11.66
CA TYR A 95 4.59 4.48 -11.10
C TYR A 95 5.01 5.85 -11.65
N TYR A 96 5.90 5.91 -12.64
CA TYR A 96 6.39 7.18 -13.21
C TYR A 96 5.36 7.90 -14.09
N ASN A 97 4.37 7.19 -14.61
CA ASN A 97 3.34 7.79 -15.45
C ASN A 97 2.34 8.60 -14.60
N GLU A 98 2.36 9.93 -14.74
CA GLU A 98 1.57 10.87 -13.95
C GLU A 98 0.07 10.86 -14.29
N GLU A 99 -0.29 10.48 -15.53
CA GLU A 99 -1.69 10.36 -15.95
C GLU A 99 -2.34 9.10 -15.32
N MET A 100 -1.57 8.01 -15.23
CA MET A 100 -2.02 6.79 -14.60
C MET A 100 -2.00 6.86 -13.08
N PHE A 101 -1.01 7.55 -12.51
CA PHE A 101 -0.77 7.66 -11.06
C PHE A 101 -0.60 9.13 -10.65
N PRO A 102 -1.69 9.91 -10.66
CA PRO A 102 -1.62 11.35 -10.37
C PRO A 102 -1.30 11.67 -8.92
N ASN A 103 -1.57 10.75 -8.00
CA ASN A 103 -1.35 10.96 -6.58
C ASN A 103 -0.41 9.90 -6.03
N LEU A 104 0.65 10.34 -5.36
CA LEU A 104 1.61 9.47 -4.68
C LEU A 104 1.92 10.02 -3.30
N ALA A 105 2.13 9.11 -2.34
CA ALA A 105 2.70 9.48 -1.06
C ALA A 105 3.75 8.46 -0.61
N VAL A 106 4.69 8.95 0.20
CA VAL A 106 5.71 8.12 0.84
C VAL A 106 5.66 8.40 2.33
N LEU A 107 5.45 7.36 3.14
CA LEU A 107 5.40 7.42 4.59
C LEU A 107 6.71 6.89 5.16
N ASP A 108 7.35 7.70 5.98
CA ASP A 108 8.56 7.36 6.73
C ASP A 108 8.21 7.20 8.22
N PHE A 109 8.28 5.97 8.71
CA PHE A 109 7.98 5.63 10.10
C PHE A 109 9.20 5.71 11.02
N GLY A 110 10.37 6.10 10.52
CA GLY A 110 11.60 6.19 11.31
C GLY A 110 12.00 4.85 11.93
N LEU A 111 11.92 3.77 11.17
CA LEU A 111 12.22 2.43 11.67
C LEU A 111 13.66 2.34 12.18
N SER A 112 13.86 1.73 13.35
CA SER A 112 15.20 1.33 13.79
C SER A 112 15.77 0.24 12.87
N ASP A 113 17.09 0.06 12.85
CA ASP A 113 17.77 -0.96 12.04
C ASP A 113 17.18 -2.36 12.25
N LYS A 114 16.84 -2.70 13.49
CA LYS A 114 16.22 -3.98 13.83
C LYS A 114 14.81 -4.12 13.24
N GLN A 115 13.99 -3.08 13.33
CA GLN A 115 12.65 -3.06 12.75
C GLN A 115 12.72 -3.10 11.23
N PHE A 116 13.60 -2.30 10.63
CA PHE A 116 13.84 -2.28 9.20
C PHE A 116 14.23 -3.66 8.67
N ALA A 117 15.22 -4.31 9.30
CA ALA A 117 15.66 -5.65 8.91
C ALA A 117 14.53 -6.68 9.02
N ALA A 118 13.68 -6.61 10.05
CA ALA A 118 12.54 -7.50 10.22
C ALA A 118 11.45 -7.27 9.19
N VAL A 119 11.11 -6.01 8.90
CA VAL A 119 10.09 -5.63 7.90
C VAL A 119 10.51 -6.07 6.50
N LEU A 120 11.72 -5.66 6.08
CA LEU A 120 12.21 -5.96 4.73
C LEU A 120 12.48 -7.45 4.55
N GLY A 121 13.09 -8.10 5.55
CA GLY A 121 13.37 -9.55 5.52
C GLY A 121 12.09 -10.38 5.42
N GLU A 122 11.03 -10.00 6.11
CA GLU A 122 9.72 -10.67 5.99
C GLU A 122 9.08 -10.43 4.61
N GLY A 123 9.19 -9.22 4.07
CA GLY A 123 8.72 -8.90 2.72
C GLY A 123 9.40 -9.79 1.67
N LEU A 124 10.73 -9.86 1.68
CA LEU A 124 11.52 -10.72 0.78
C LEU A 124 11.21 -12.21 0.98
N ARG A 125 10.99 -12.63 2.23
CA ARG A 125 10.58 -14.01 2.52
C ARG A 125 9.23 -14.34 1.87
N MET A 126 8.27 -13.40 1.88
CA MET A 126 6.96 -13.60 1.26
C MET A 126 7.06 -13.67 -0.27
N VAL A 127 7.93 -12.87 -0.89
CA VAL A 127 8.25 -12.99 -2.32
C VAL A 127 8.80 -14.38 -2.63
N ALA A 128 9.81 -14.83 -1.89
CA ALA A 128 10.44 -16.14 -2.10
C ALA A 128 9.46 -17.32 -1.91
N LEU A 129 8.47 -17.18 -1.04
CA LEU A 129 7.43 -18.19 -0.81
C LEU A 129 6.27 -18.12 -1.82
N HIS A 130 6.33 -17.21 -2.80
CA HIS A 130 5.24 -16.97 -3.74
C HIS A 130 3.88 -16.84 -3.03
N ALA A 131 3.81 -15.95 -2.03
CA ALA A 131 2.59 -15.72 -1.27
C ALA A 131 1.47 -15.20 -2.19
N VAL A 132 0.43 -16.02 -2.38
CA VAL A 132 -0.59 -15.80 -3.41
C VAL A 132 -1.71 -14.89 -2.90
N TYR A 133 -2.19 -14.04 -3.78
CA TYR A 133 -3.37 -13.20 -3.60
C TYR A 133 -4.66 -13.93 -4.03
N SER A 134 -5.80 -13.63 -3.39
CA SER A 134 -7.09 -14.22 -3.77
C SER A 134 -8.14 -13.15 -4.01
N LEU A 135 -8.80 -13.18 -5.18
CA LEU A 135 -9.94 -12.32 -5.50
C LEU A 135 -11.08 -12.42 -4.46
N ARG A 136 -11.25 -13.60 -3.84
CA ARG A 136 -12.24 -13.80 -2.76
C ARG A 136 -11.95 -12.92 -1.54
N GLU A 137 -10.69 -12.66 -1.26
CA GLU A 137 -10.28 -11.83 -0.13
C GLU A 137 -10.48 -10.36 -0.41
N LEU A 138 -10.26 -9.93 -1.65
CA LEU A 138 -10.60 -8.57 -2.07
C LEU A 138 -12.10 -8.30 -1.87
N VAL A 139 -12.96 -9.26 -2.25
CA VAL A 139 -14.40 -9.17 -2.02
C VAL A 139 -14.73 -9.17 -0.52
N GLY A 140 -14.07 -10.03 0.27
CA GLY A 140 -14.25 -10.07 1.73
C GLY A 140 -13.79 -8.78 2.42
N ALA A 141 -12.69 -8.18 1.95
CA ALA A 141 -12.19 -6.91 2.46
C ALA A 141 -13.13 -5.75 2.09
N ALA A 142 -13.63 -5.69 0.85
CA ALA A 142 -14.60 -4.70 0.42
C ALA A 142 -15.91 -4.79 1.23
N PHE A 143 -16.35 -6.02 1.56
CA PHE A 143 -17.49 -6.24 2.45
C PHE A 143 -17.23 -5.76 3.88
N ALA A 144 -16.05 -6.05 4.43
CA ALA A 144 -15.66 -5.61 5.77
C ALA A 144 -15.50 -4.09 5.87
N LEU A 145 -15.02 -3.42 4.81
CA LEU A 145 -14.96 -1.96 4.72
C LEU A 145 -16.35 -1.33 4.86
N ARG A 146 -17.37 -1.97 4.30
CA ARG A 146 -18.77 -1.49 4.39
C ARG A 146 -19.41 -1.76 5.76
N HIS A 147 -18.89 -2.71 6.53
CA HIS A 147 -19.47 -3.14 7.81
C HIS A 147 -18.42 -3.11 8.92
N GLN A 148 -18.34 -2.00 9.66
CA GLN A 148 -17.34 -1.76 10.71
C GLN A 148 -17.22 -2.90 11.75
N ARG A 149 -18.32 -3.60 12.07
CA ARG A 149 -18.33 -4.71 13.03
C ARG A 149 -17.43 -5.89 12.63
N PHE A 150 -17.11 -6.04 11.34
CA PHE A 150 -16.28 -7.15 10.86
C PHE A 150 -14.81 -6.77 10.67
N ARG A 151 -14.45 -5.49 10.83
CA ARG A 151 -13.07 -5.01 10.56
C ARG A 151 -12.03 -5.53 11.55
N SER A 152 -12.44 -5.81 12.80
CA SER A 152 -11.56 -6.40 13.83
C SER A 152 -11.47 -7.92 13.75
N GLN A 153 -12.32 -8.57 12.95
CA GLN A 153 -12.39 -10.02 12.84
C GLN A 153 -11.56 -10.53 11.66
N ARG A 154 -11.10 -11.77 11.75
CA ARG A 154 -10.41 -12.43 10.66
C ARG A 154 -11.34 -12.60 9.46
N ASN A 155 -10.88 -12.23 8.25
CA ASN A 155 -11.66 -12.42 7.04
C ASN A 155 -11.95 -13.91 6.81
N LEU A 156 -13.22 -14.32 6.91
CA LEU A 156 -13.67 -15.70 6.76
C LEU A 156 -13.42 -16.29 5.35
N LEU A 157 -13.23 -15.42 4.35
CA LEU A 157 -12.93 -15.80 2.97
C LEU A 157 -11.43 -15.89 2.71
N ALA A 158 -10.60 -15.48 3.69
CA ALA A 158 -9.16 -15.49 3.55
C ALA A 158 -8.58 -16.91 3.56
N ARG A 159 -7.77 -17.22 2.55
CA ARG A 159 -6.92 -18.42 2.59
C ARG A 159 -5.66 -18.13 3.41
N ARG A 160 -5.11 -19.17 4.09
CA ARG A 160 -3.98 -19.08 5.04
C ARG A 160 -2.70 -18.36 4.54
N LYS A 161 -2.59 -18.04 3.23
CA LYS A 161 -1.39 -17.46 2.60
C LYS A 161 -1.69 -16.29 1.67
N SER A 162 -2.88 -15.69 1.70
CA SER A 162 -3.22 -14.66 0.77
C SER A 162 -3.43 -13.30 1.45
N MET A 163 -2.82 -12.29 0.87
CA MET A 163 -2.82 -10.91 1.36
C MET A 163 -2.96 -9.95 0.20
N TYR A 164 -3.85 -8.95 0.29
CA TYR A 164 -3.90 -7.82 -0.63
C TYR A 164 -2.91 -6.72 -0.21
N CYS A 165 -2.74 -5.67 -1.00
CA CYS A 165 -1.64 -4.71 -0.87
C CYS A 165 -1.47 -4.13 0.54
N SER A 166 -2.53 -3.57 1.13
CA SER A 166 -2.49 -2.99 2.47
C SER A 166 -2.33 -4.04 3.58
N GLY A 167 -2.96 -5.21 3.42
CA GLY A 167 -2.78 -6.33 4.34
C GLY A 167 -1.35 -6.86 4.34
N PHE A 168 -0.69 -6.89 3.19
CA PHE A 168 0.73 -7.24 3.10
C PHE A 168 1.60 -6.25 3.88
N VAL A 169 1.42 -4.94 3.64
CA VAL A 169 2.22 -3.90 4.32
C VAL A 169 2.00 -3.94 5.84
N GLN A 170 0.74 -4.03 6.29
CA GLN A 170 0.44 -4.15 7.73
C GLN A 170 1.09 -5.40 8.34
N TYR A 171 1.03 -6.54 7.65
CA TYR A 171 1.61 -7.78 8.15
C TYR A 171 3.13 -7.69 8.33
N VAL A 172 3.86 -7.17 7.33
CA VAL A 172 5.33 -7.08 7.44
C VAL A 172 5.75 -6.07 8.51
N PHE A 173 5.02 -4.96 8.67
CA PHE A 173 5.27 -4.00 9.74
C PHE A 173 4.97 -4.59 11.12
N ALA A 174 3.89 -5.35 11.28
CA ALA A 174 3.61 -6.06 12.53
C ALA A 174 4.73 -7.05 12.90
N ARG A 175 5.36 -7.70 11.90
CA ARG A 175 6.56 -8.55 12.12
C ARG A 175 7.76 -7.74 12.59
N GLY A 176 7.85 -6.47 12.21
CA GLY A 176 8.81 -5.49 12.73
C GLY A 176 8.42 -4.86 14.07
N GLY A 177 7.29 -5.27 14.65
CA GLY A 177 6.78 -4.72 15.92
C GLY A 177 6.07 -3.37 15.78
N VAL A 178 5.63 -3.00 14.56
CA VAL A 178 4.88 -1.75 14.31
C VAL A 178 3.47 -2.12 13.85
N ASP A 179 2.45 -1.81 14.65
CA ASP A 179 1.05 -1.96 14.26
C ASP A 179 0.58 -0.68 13.58
N LEU A 180 0.51 -0.71 12.24
CA LEU A 180 0.15 0.47 11.44
C LEU A 180 -1.31 0.89 11.61
N VAL A 181 -2.22 -0.03 11.88
CA VAL A 181 -3.65 0.26 11.97
C VAL A 181 -4.25 -0.47 13.18
N PRO A 182 -4.04 0.05 14.41
CA PRO A 182 -4.53 -0.58 15.62
C PRO A 182 -6.04 -0.85 15.58
N GLY A 183 -6.43 -2.07 15.97
CA GLY A 183 -7.83 -2.49 16.01
C GLY A 183 -8.41 -2.95 14.67
N VAL A 184 -7.66 -2.91 13.58
CA VAL A 184 -8.07 -3.45 12.28
C VAL A 184 -7.20 -4.66 11.94
N HIS A 185 -7.85 -5.81 11.72
CA HIS A 185 -7.10 -7.00 11.29
C HIS A 185 -6.46 -6.76 9.91
N ALA A 186 -5.20 -7.16 9.71
CA ALA A 186 -4.44 -6.92 8.48
C ALA A 186 -5.16 -7.37 7.19
N SER A 187 -6.06 -8.38 7.27
CA SER A 187 -6.90 -8.79 6.13
C SER A 187 -8.06 -7.84 5.79
N HIS A 188 -8.25 -6.76 6.54
CA HIS A 188 -9.35 -5.79 6.34
C HIS A 188 -8.88 -4.34 6.27
N GLY A 189 -7.60 -4.11 6.50
CA GLY A 189 -7.04 -2.76 6.38
C GLY A 189 -6.98 -2.33 4.91
N SER A 190 -7.11 -1.05 4.67
CA SER A 190 -7.11 -0.44 3.35
C SER A 190 -5.93 0.52 3.17
N PRO A 191 -5.61 0.95 1.95
CA PRO A 191 -4.68 2.05 1.72
C PRO A 191 -5.04 3.32 2.51
N GLU A 192 -6.33 3.64 2.60
CA GLU A 192 -6.81 4.79 3.37
C GLU A 192 -6.58 4.64 4.87
N ASP A 193 -6.71 3.45 5.44
CA ASP A 193 -6.40 3.21 6.85
C ASP A 193 -4.92 3.48 7.14
N ILE A 194 -4.02 3.08 6.22
CA ILE A 194 -2.59 3.35 6.38
C ILE A 194 -2.30 4.84 6.25
N SER A 195 -2.98 5.56 5.35
CA SER A 195 -2.80 7.01 5.20
C SER A 195 -3.22 7.79 6.45
N ARG A 196 -4.18 7.27 7.19
CA ARG A 196 -4.75 7.87 8.42
C ARG A 196 -4.14 7.30 9.70
N THR A 197 -3.05 6.55 9.60
CA THR A 197 -2.43 5.93 10.78
C THR A 197 -2.09 6.94 11.86
N ALA A 198 -2.35 6.56 13.11
CA ALA A 198 -1.92 7.33 14.29
C ALA A 198 -0.44 7.09 14.67
N VAL A 199 0.22 6.10 14.07
CA VAL A 199 1.64 5.83 14.29
C VAL A 199 2.46 7.03 13.85
N PRO A 200 3.38 7.56 14.65
CA PRO A 200 4.20 8.71 14.26
C PRO A 200 4.98 8.46 12.97
N HIS A 201 4.87 9.38 12.03
CA HIS A 201 5.54 9.28 10.73
C HIS A 201 5.66 10.67 10.07
N THR A 202 6.54 10.77 9.10
CA THR A 202 6.57 11.86 8.12
C THR A 202 5.95 11.34 6.82
N ILE A 203 5.02 12.10 6.23
CA ILE A 203 4.43 11.79 4.94
C ILE A 203 4.82 12.84 3.89
N TYR A 204 5.43 12.41 2.81
CA TYR A 204 5.70 13.20 1.61
C TYR A 204 4.59 12.94 0.61
N VAL A 205 3.94 13.98 0.09
CA VAL A 205 2.77 13.83 -0.79
C VAL A 205 2.94 14.65 -2.05
N ILE A 206 2.68 14.03 -3.19
CA ILE A 206 2.45 14.72 -4.46
C ILE A 206 1.01 14.41 -4.91
N GLN A 207 0.21 15.45 -5.05
CA GLN A 207 -1.20 15.34 -5.40
C GLN A 207 -1.49 16.21 -6.61
N ARG A 208 -1.93 15.60 -7.73
CA ARG A 208 -2.30 16.27 -8.97
C ARG A 208 -3.79 16.23 -9.26
N GLN A 209 -4.49 15.27 -8.65
CA GLN A 209 -5.96 15.20 -8.74
C GLN A 209 -6.54 15.25 -7.33
N SER A 210 -7.56 16.07 -7.16
CA SER A 210 -8.40 16.06 -5.97
C SER A 210 -9.25 14.78 -5.93
N THR A 211 -9.87 14.49 -4.76
CA THR A 211 -10.94 13.51 -4.66
C THR A 211 -12.02 13.83 -5.71
N MET A 212 -12.41 12.86 -6.53
CA MET A 212 -13.53 13.05 -7.45
C MET A 212 -14.81 13.17 -6.62
N GLU A 213 -15.59 14.21 -6.91
CA GLU A 213 -16.96 14.33 -6.44
C GLU A 213 -17.87 13.22 -6.97
#